data_cd3597783f95dfbe74e7d32cefd2d65f
#
_entry.id   cd3597783f95dfbe74e7d32cefd2d65f
#
_cell.length_a   1.000
_cell.length_b   1.000
_cell.length_c   1.000
_cell.angle_alpha   90.00
_cell.angle_beta   90.00
_cell.angle_gamma   90.00
#
_symmetry.space_group_name_H-M   'P 1'
#
loop_
_entity.id
_entity.type
_entity.pdbx_description
1 polymer ?
#
loop_
_entity_poly.entity_id
_entity_poly.type
_entity_poly.pdbx_seq_one_letter_code
_entity_poly.pdbx_strand_id
1 'polypeptide(L)'
;MKRKKHLVKITAATVICLTAFLAVLFGNAHISTASYSVALQNLGSSVRVILLSDLHGKSFGRENSRLIAKIQEQSPDAIFLDGDMIDRSADPTDVQELLRLIERLHEIAPVYFALGNHELEYMQTDTSLLTQVTEAGAVIVNDSYVDVTIAGQPLRIGGTMGHAFYFGRSEEEFSSSPEYQFLKAFED
;
A
#
# COMPACT_ATOMS: atom_id res chain seq x y z
N MET A 1 3.00 24.78 -51.55
CA MET A 1 2.53 25.26 -50.22
C MET A 1 1.75 24.22 -49.42
N LYS A 2 0.76 23.53 -49.98
CA LYS A 2 -0.06 22.51 -49.23
C LYS A 2 0.77 21.39 -48.62
N ARG A 3 1.75 20.82 -49.35
CA ARG A 3 2.60 19.69 -48.90
C ARG A 3 3.46 20.06 -47.67
N LYS A 4 4.04 21.26 -47.61
CA LYS A 4 4.82 21.75 -46.46
C LYS A 4 3.93 21.90 -45.21
N LYS A 5 2.70 22.45 -45.37
CA LYS A 5 1.76 22.59 -44.27
C LYS A 5 1.31 21.23 -43.71
N HIS A 6 1.16 20.21 -44.58
CA HIS A 6 0.80 18.85 -44.17
C HIS A 6 1.94 18.19 -43.42
N LEU A 7 3.19 18.32 -43.90
CA LEU A 7 4.37 17.80 -43.22
C LEU A 7 4.54 18.42 -41.81
N VAL A 8 4.38 19.75 -41.68
CA VAL A 8 4.46 20.44 -40.38
C VAL A 8 3.39 19.92 -39.42
N LYS A 9 2.16 19.66 -39.89
CA LYS A 9 1.10 19.11 -39.05
C LYS A 9 1.42 17.68 -38.57
N ILE A 10 1.97 16.84 -39.45
CA ILE A 10 2.35 15.47 -39.09
C ILE A 10 3.48 15.53 -38.05
N THR A 11 4.53 16.33 -38.28
CA THR A 11 5.63 16.45 -37.33
C THR A 11 5.15 16.96 -35.96
N ALA A 12 4.28 17.97 -35.93
CA ALA A 12 3.71 18.47 -34.68
C ALA A 12 2.89 17.39 -33.95
N ALA A 13 2.06 16.64 -34.66
CA ALA A 13 1.28 15.55 -34.07
C ALA A 13 2.19 14.44 -33.50
N THR A 14 3.24 14.06 -34.25
CA THR A 14 4.22 13.05 -33.78
C THR A 14 4.92 13.51 -32.51
N VAL A 15 5.36 14.76 -32.45
CA VAL A 15 6.01 15.34 -31.25
C VAL A 15 5.06 15.33 -30.06
N ILE A 16 3.80 15.75 -30.24
CA ILE A 16 2.77 15.74 -29.18
C ILE A 16 2.54 14.31 -28.67
N CYS A 17 2.38 13.34 -29.59
CA CYS A 17 2.20 11.93 -29.19
C CYS A 17 3.41 11.39 -28.43
N LEU A 18 4.61 11.71 -28.89
CA LEU A 18 5.86 11.27 -28.22
C LEU A 18 6.01 11.90 -26.84
N THR A 19 5.74 13.19 -26.70
CA THR A 19 5.80 13.85 -25.38
C THR A 19 4.74 13.32 -24.42
N ALA A 20 3.52 13.07 -24.89
CA ALA A 20 2.46 12.46 -24.09
C ALA A 20 2.85 11.04 -23.65
N PHE A 21 3.40 10.24 -24.57
CA PHE A 21 3.89 8.89 -24.28
C PHE A 21 5.02 8.90 -23.23
N LEU A 22 6.01 9.78 -23.39
CA LEU A 22 7.10 9.94 -22.43
C LEU A 22 6.59 10.43 -21.06
N ALA A 23 5.60 11.32 -21.02
CA ALA A 23 4.98 11.79 -19.78
C ALA A 23 4.28 10.65 -19.05
N VAL A 24 3.56 9.77 -19.77
CA VAL A 24 2.93 8.58 -19.19
C VAL A 24 3.98 7.60 -18.65
N LEU A 25 5.04 7.32 -19.42
CA LEU A 25 6.13 6.46 -18.96
C LEU A 25 6.81 7.02 -17.71
N PHE A 26 7.07 8.33 -17.69
CA PHE A 26 7.68 8.98 -16.53
C PHE A 26 6.74 8.92 -15.31
N GLY A 27 5.45 9.24 -15.48
CA GLY A 27 4.45 9.18 -14.40
C GLY A 27 4.31 7.78 -13.80
N ASN A 28 4.34 6.74 -14.65
CA ASN A 28 4.27 5.35 -14.20
C ASN A 28 5.55 4.86 -13.51
N ALA A 29 6.70 5.46 -13.80
CA ALA A 29 7.98 5.07 -13.20
C ALA A 29 8.38 5.95 -12.01
N HIS A 30 7.74 7.11 -11.83
CA HIS A 30 8.10 8.06 -10.79
C HIS A 30 7.47 7.67 -9.46
N ILE A 31 8.28 7.70 -8.39
CA ILE A 31 7.83 7.52 -7.01
C ILE A 31 7.91 8.88 -6.32
N SER A 32 6.76 9.39 -5.89
CA SER A 32 6.67 10.60 -5.07
C SER A 32 6.34 10.24 -3.63
N THR A 33 6.78 11.08 -2.69
CA THR A 33 6.45 10.96 -1.27
C THR A 33 5.55 12.12 -0.88
N ALA A 34 4.41 11.83 -0.27
CA ALA A 34 3.60 12.80 0.43
C ALA A 34 3.85 12.63 1.94
N SER A 35 3.95 13.73 2.68
CA SER A 35 4.17 13.70 4.12
C SER A 35 3.04 14.40 4.85
N TYR A 36 2.53 13.75 5.88
CA TYR A 36 1.49 14.26 6.76
C TYR A 36 1.97 14.16 8.21
N SER A 37 1.50 15.06 9.06
CA SER A 37 1.76 15.00 10.50
C SER A 37 0.44 14.99 11.25
N VAL A 38 0.28 14.02 12.14
CA VAL A 38 -0.89 13.88 13.01
C VAL A 38 -0.41 14.00 14.45
N ALA A 39 -1.05 14.88 15.22
CA ALA A 39 -0.77 15.01 16.64
C ALA A 39 -1.60 13.97 17.41
N LEU A 40 -0.93 13.05 18.09
CA LEU A 40 -1.55 12.11 19.01
C LEU A 40 -1.34 12.57 20.44
N GLN A 41 -2.41 12.51 21.24
CA GLN A 41 -2.30 12.77 22.69
C GLN A 41 -1.52 11.63 23.33
N ASN A 42 -0.68 11.96 24.32
CA ASN A 42 0.12 10.99 25.08
C ASN A 42 1.30 10.35 24.32
N LEU A 43 1.67 10.84 23.14
CA LEU A 43 2.89 10.44 22.46
C LEU A 43 4.07 11.29 22.95
N GLY A 44 5.05 10.66 23.58
CA GLY A 44 6.21 11.36 24.17
C GLY A 44 7.26 11.82 23.16
N SER A 45 7.29 11.20 21.97
CA SER A 45 8.17 11.54 20.86
C SER A 45 7.50 11.21 19.52
N SER A 46 8.01 11.77 18.42
CA SER A 46 7.49 11.47 17.09
C SER A 46 7.81 10.04 16.66
N VAL A 47 6.86 9.40 15.99
CA VAL A 47 7.02 8.11 15.33
C VAL A 47 6.77 8.32 13.83
N ARG A 48 7.68 7.85 13.01
CA ARG A 48 7.57 7.95 11.55
C ARG A 48 7.10 6.64 10.96
N VAL A 49 5.99 6.70 10.28
CA VAL A 49 5.37 5.56 9.61
C VAL A 49 5.38 5.78 8.10
N ILE A 50 5.71 4.76 7.35
CA ILE A 50 5.46 4.70 5.90
C ILE A 50 4.18 3.91 5.67
N LEU A 51 3.31 4.44 4.85
CA LEU A 51 2.10 3.77 4.37
C LEU A 51 2.24 3.48 2.88
N LEU A 52 2.02 2.23 2.49
CA LEU A 52 1.94 1.76 1.11
C LEU A 52 0.59 1.10 0.90
N SER A 53 -0.04 1.39 -0.22
CA SER A 53 -1.33 0.83 -0.65
C SER A 53 -1.37 0.68 -2.16
N ASP A 54 -2.23 -0.19 -2.68
CA ASP A 54 -2.60 -0.26 -4.09
C ASP A 54 -1.41 -0.46 -5.05
N LEU A 55 -0.46 -1.32 -4.71
CA LEU A 55 0.63 -1.67 -5.63
C LEU A 55 0.15 -2.53 -6.80
N HIS A 56 -0.85 -3.40 -6.59
CA HIS A 56 -1.40 -4.32 -7.60
C HIS A 56 -0.30 -5.05 -8.39
N GLY A 57 0.69 -5.61 -7.69
CA GLY A 57 1.84 -6.30 -8.31
C GLY A 57 2.82 -5.40 -9.06
N LYS A 58 2.65 -4.06 -9.00
CA LYS A 58 3.55 -3.14 -9.69
C LYS A 58 4.92 -3.10 -9.02
N SER A 59 5.97 -3.30 -9.81
CA SER A 59 7.35 -3.21 -9.34
C SER A 59 8.01 -1.89 -9.74
N PHE A 60 8.79 -1.32 -8.83
CA PHE A 60 9.57 -0.10 -9.03
C PHE A 60 11.07 -0.39 -9.08
N GLY A 61 11.55 -0.72 -10.26
CA GLY A 61 12.89 -1.23 -10.50
C GLY A 61 12.98 -2.74 -10.26
N ARG A 62 14.15 -3.31 -10.50
CA ARG A 62 14.34 -4.75 -10.27
C ARG A 62 14.12 -5.06 -8.79
N GLU A 63 13.25 -6.02 -8.49
CA GLU A 63 12.92 -6.44 -7.11
C GLU A 63 12.54 -5.25 -6.21
N ASN A 64 11.80 -4.31 -6.73
CA ASN A 64 11.38 -3.10 -6.03
C ASN A 64 12.52 -2.22 -5.46
N SER A 65 13.75 -2.35 -5.99
CA SER A 65 14.94 -1.67 -5.46
C SER A 65 14.78 -0.15 -5.33
N ARG A 66 14.05 0.49 -6.24
CA ARG A 66 13.81 1.94 -6.19
C ARG A 66 12.80 2.32 -5.10
N LEU A 67 11.77 1.50 -4.89
CA LEU A 67 10.79 1.70 -3.83
C LEU A 67 11.46 1.52 -2.47
N ILE A 68 12.20 0.43 -2.30
CA ILE A 68 12.93 0.11 -1.06
C ILE A 68 13.91 1.23 -0.71
N ALA A 69 14.74 1.69 -1.67
CA ALA A 69 15.66 2.79 -1.45
C ALA A 69 14.92 4.07 -1.01
N LYS A 70 13.77 4.36 -1.65
CA LYS A 70 12.95 5.52 -1.31
C LYS A 70 12.36 5.45 0.10
N ILE A 71 11.95 4.27 0.54
CA ILE A 71 11.47 4.02 1.91
C ILE A 71 12.61 4.16 2.92
N GLN A 72 13.76 3.55 2.63
CA GLN A 72 14.94 3.60 3.49
C GLN A 72 15.45 5.03 3.70
N GLU A 73 15.40 5.90 2.67
CA GLU A 73 15.73 7.32 2.77
C GLU A 73 14.86 8.05 3.81
N GLN A 74 13.63 7.59 4.06
CA GLN A 74 12.73 8.20 5.03
C GLN A 74 13.04 7.78 6.47
N SER A 75 13.85 6.75 6.69
CA SER A 75 14.19 6.21 8.02
C SER A 75 12.92 5.96 8.87
N PRO A 76 12.00 5.09 8.43
CA PRO A 76 10.75 4.82 9.14
C PRO A 76 10.99 4.02 10.42
N ASP A 77 10.13 4.26 11.40
CA ASP A 77 10.05 3.45 12.63
C ASP A 77 9.09 2.26 12.47
N ALA A 78 8.18 2.32 11.50
CA ALA A 78 7.28 1.24 11.10
C ALA A 78 6.84 1.41 9.63
N ILE A 79 6.41 0.31 9.01
CA ILE A 79 5.89 0.29 7.64
C ILE A 79 4.53 -0.40 7.65
N PHE A 80 3.52 0.26 7.09
CA PHE A 80 2.16 -0.25 6.95
C PHE A 80 1.88 -0.54 5.49
N LEU A 81 1.44 -1.78 5.21
CA LEU A 81 0.92 -2.22 3.93
C LEU A 81 -0.61 -2.24 4.07
N ASP A 82 -1.27 -1.31 3.40
CA ASP A 82 -2.70 -1.04 3.57
C ASP A 82 -3.51 -1.60 2.39
N GLY A 83 -3.31 -2.88 2.14
CA GLY A 83 -4.05 -3.68 1.17
C GLY A 83 -3.74 -3.41 -0.30
N ASP A 84 -4.32 -4.26 -1.14
CA ASP A 84 -4.21 -4.25 -2.59
C ASP A 84 -2.75 -4.23 -3.10
N MET A 85 -1.89 -4.97 -2.40
CA MET A 85 -0.49 -5.14 -2.77
C MET A 85 -0.35 -6.04 -4.00
N ILE A 86 -1.22 -7.05 -4.15
CA ILE A 86 -1.33 -7.91 -5.33
C ILE A 86 -2.66 -7.68 -6.04
N ASP A 87 -2.78 -8.13 -7.28
CA ASP A 87 -4.07 -8.19 -7.97
C ASP A 87 -4.81 -9.49 -7.58
N ARG A 88 -6.15 -9.47 -7.67
CA ARG A 88 -6.98 -10.69 -7.45
C ARG A 88 -6.63 -11.84 -8.40
N SER A 89 -6.08 -11.54 -9.55
CA SER A 89 -5.62 -12.48 -10.57
C SER A 89 -4.11 -12.73 -10.53
N ALA A 90 -3.44 -12.38 -9.42
CA ALA A 90 -2.02 -12.57 -9.23
C ALA A 90 -1.60 -14.02 -9.50
N ASP A 91 -0.49 -14.17 -10.17
CA ASP A 91 0.13 -15.49 -10.34
C ASP A 91 1.15 -15.78 -9.23
N PRO A 92 1.69 -17.00 -9.14
CA PRO A 92 2.69 -17.33 -8.12
C PRO A 92 3.94 -16.44 -8.16
N THR A 93 4.27 -15.83 -9.30
CA THR A 93 5.42 -14.92 -9.42
C THR A 93 5.14 -13.59 -8.73
N ASP A 94 3.91 -13.07 -8.90
CA ASP A 94 3.46 -11.83 -8.24
C ASP A 94 3.47 -11.98 -6.72
N VAL A 95 2.99 -13.10 -6.21
CA VAL A 95 3.04 -13.43 -4.77
C VAL A 95 4.49 -13.51 -4.28
N GLN A 96 5.36 -14.18 -5.00
CA GLN A 96 6.78 -14.26 -4.69
C GLN A 96 7.47 -12.88 -4.66
N GLU A 97 7.06 -11.96 -5.54
CA GLU A 97 7.57 -10.59 -5.54
C GLU A 97 7.07 -9.81 -4.33
N LEU A 98 5.80 -9.98 -3.92
CA LEU A 98 5.28 -9.41 -2.68
C LEU A 98 6.04 -9.92 -1.47
N LEU A 99 6.25 -11.22 -1.35
CA LEU A 99 6.96 -11.81 -0.21
C LEU A 99 8.40 -11.27 -0.09
N ARG A 100 9.13 -11.21 -1.22
CA ARG A 100 10.46 -10.59 -1.25
C ARG A 100 10.44 -9.11 -0.89
N LEU A 101 9.41 -8.38 -1.28
CA LEU A 101 9.25 -6.98 -0.88
C LEU A 101 9.08 -6.90 0.65
N ILE A 102 8.22 -7.71 1.24
CA ILE A 102 7.97 -7.75 2.69
C ILE A 102 9.26 -8.07 3.45
N GLU A 103 10.00 -9.11 3.06
CA GLU A 103 11.29 -9.48 3.66
C GLU A 103 12.26 -8.29 3.67
N ARG A 104 12.40 -7.59 2.53
CA ARG A 104 13.26 -6.43 2.39
C ARG A 104 12.80 -5.22 3.21
N LEU A 105 11.49 -5.01 3.31
CA LEU A 105 10.92 -3.95 4.15
C LEU A 105 11.10 -4.27 5.63
N HIS A 106 10.96 -5.53 6.02
CA HIS A 106 11.17 -5.99 7.40
C HIS A 106 12.62 -5.79 7.88
N GLU A 107 13.62 -5.84 6.99
CA GLU A 107 15.00 -5.47 7.29
C GLU A 107 15.17 -3.99 7.67
N ILE A 108 14.23 -3.11 7.26
CA ILE A 108 14.27 -1.66 7.51
C ILE A 108 13.54 -1.31 8.81
N ALA A 109 12.30 -1.80 8.97
CA ALA A 109 11.44 -1.53 10.12
C ALA A 109 10.35 -2.61 10.24
N PRO A 110 9.68 -2.77 11.39
CA PRO A 110 8.53 -3.65 11.54
C PRO A 110 7.46 -3.37 10.48
N VAL A 111 6.95 -4.45 9.87
CA VAL A 111 5.92 -4.39 8.81
C VAL A 111 4.59 -4.88 9.36
N TYR A 112 3.54 -4.09 9.16
CA TYR A 112 2.16 -4.44 9.49
C TYR A 112 1.35 -4.46 8.21
N PHE A 113 0.55 -5.51 8.02
CA PHE A 113 -0.20 -5.73 6.79
C PHE A 113 -1.70 -5.88 7.08
N ALA A 114 -2.49 -4.94 6.61
CA ALA A 114 -3.95 -5.04 6.50
C ALA A 114 -4.31 -5.51 5.10
N LEU A 115 -5.32 -6.39 4.98
CA LEU A 115 -5.72 -6.95 3.69
C LEU A 115 -6.65 -5.98 2.95
N GLY A 116 -6.44 -5.84 1.64
CA GLY A 116 -7.38 -5.22 0.74
C GLY A 116 -8.37 -6.23 0.14
N ASN A 117 -9.26 -5.75 -0.70
CA ASN A 117 -10.22 -6.62 -1.35
C ASN A 117 -9.58 -7.58 -2.37
N HIS A 118 -8.46 -7.19 -2.96
CA HIS A 118 -7.74 -8.04 -3.91
C HIS A 118 -7.09 -9.24 -3.23
N GLU A 119 -6.48 -9.08 -2.06
CA GLU A 119 -5.97 -10.20 -1.27
C GLU A 119 -7.10 -11.14 -0.84
N LEU A 120 -8.24 -10.60 -0.41
CA LEU A 120 -9.40 -11.40 -0.01
C LEU A 120 -9.97 -12.22 -1.18
N GLU A 121 -10.05 -11.64 -2.38
CA GLU A 121 -10.47 -12.35 -3.58
C GLU A 121 -9.45 -13.42 -4.00
N TYR A 122 -8.14 -13.11 -3.97
CA TYR A 122 -7.06 -14.07 -4.26
C TYR A 122 -7.12 -15.27 -3.30
N MET A 123 -7.33 -15.03 -2.02
CA MET A 123 -7.41 -16.07 -0.99
C MET A 123 -8.57 -17.05 -1.15
N GLN A 124 -9.55 -16.76 -2.01
CA GLN A 124 -10.58 -17.75 -2.38
C GLN A 124 -9.99 -18.92 -3.20
N THR A 125 -8.84 -18.71 -3.83
CA THR A 125 -8.13 -19.71 -4.62
C THR A 125 -6.88 -20.26 -3.93
N ASP A 126 -6.20 -19.44 -3.12
CA ASP A 126 -5.00 -19.82 -2.38
C ASP A 126 -5.03 -19.25 -0.95
N THR A 127 -5.37 -20.09 0.00
CA THR A 127 -5.48 -19.74 1.43
C THR A 127 -4.11 -19.64 2.12
N SER A 128 -3.01 -19.97 1.44
CA SER A 128 -1.67 -19.97 2.04
C SER A 128 -1.05 -18.57 2.14
N LEU A 129 -1.63 -17.57 1.47
CA LEU A 129 -1.09 -16.20 1.40
C LEU A 129 -0.77 -15.62 2.79
N LEU A 130 -1.70 -15.73 3.75
CA LEU A 130 -1.49 -15.18 5.10
C LEU A 130 -0.29 -15.82 5.81
N THR A 131 -0.15 -17.13 5.67
CA THR A 131 0.99 -17.86 6.26
C THR A 131 2.29 -17.38 5.62
N GLN A 132 2.35 -17.30 4.30
CA GLN A 132 3.53 -16.85 3.56
C GLN A 132 3.91 -15.40 3.91
N VAL A 133 2.94 -14.50 3.99
CA VAL A 133 3.14 -13.09 4.38
C VAL A 133 3.69 -12.98 5.81
N THR A 134 3.17 -13.80 6.72
CA THR A 134 3.68 -13.86 8.12
C THR A 134 5.11 -14.42 8.17
N GLU A 135 5.39 -15.48 7.42
CA GLU A 135 6.73 -16.05 7.31
C GLU A 135 7.74 -15.08 6.69
N ALA A 136 7.31 -14.21 5.78
CA ALA A 136 8.11 -13.13 5.21
C ALA A 136 8.38 -11.98 6.20
N GLY A 137 7.76 -11.98 7.39
CA GLY A 137 8.04 -11.05 8.49
C GLY A 137 7.01 -9.96 8.71
N ALA A 138 5.85 -9.98 8.04
CA ALA A 138 4.78 -9.03 8.32
C ALA A 138 3.85 -9.52 9.45
N VAL A 139 3.36 -8.59 10.26
CA VAL A 139 2.30 -8.80 11.23
C VAL A 139 0.97 -8.50 10.55
N ILE A 140 0.09 -9.50 10.45
CA ILE A 140 -1.25 -9.31 9.89
C ILE A 140 -2.13 -8.62 10.93
N VAL A 141 -2.77 -7.52 10.50
CA VAL A 141 -3.73 -6.74 11.28
C VAL A 141 -5.05 -6.63 10.50
N ASN A 142 -5.81 -7.71 10.48
CA ASN A 142 -7.08 -7.78 9.76
C ASN A 142 -8.21 -8.05 10.74
N ASP A 143 -9.14 -7.09 10.91
CA ASP A 143 -10.14 -7.06 11.97
C ASP A 143 -9.57 -7.42 13.35
N SER A 144 -8.34 -6.98 13.57
CA SER A 144 -7.53 -7.27 14.74
C SER A 144 -6.54 -6.15 15.03
N TYR A 145 -5.99 -6.15 16.23
CA TYR A 145 -4.95 -5.20 16.63
C TYR A 145 -3.83 -5.87 17.40
N VAL A 146 -2.71 -5.18 17.45
CA VAL A 146 -1.55 -5.54 18.28
C VAL A 146 -1.10 -4.34 19.08
N ASP A 147 -0.75 -4.54 20.36
CA ASP A 147 -0.12 -3.55 21.20
C ASP A 147 1.39 -3.71 21.09
N VAL A 148 2.08 -2.65 20.68
CA VAL A 148 3.51 -2.68 20.33
C VAL A 148 4.23 -1.47 20.92
N THR A 149 5.57 -1.53 20.92
CA THR A 149 6.42 -0.40 21.23
C THR A 149 7.22 -0.03 19.99
N ILE A 150 6.99 1.17 19.44
CA ILE A 150 7.70 1.68 18.26
C ILE A 150 8.43 2.97 18.67
N ALA A 151 9.74 3.04 18.38
CA ALA A 151 10.59 4.16 18.78
C ALA A 151 10.46 4.53 20.29
N GLY A 152 10.26 3.52 21.14
CA GLY A 152 10.04 3.71 22.59
C GLY A 152 8.65 4.20 22.98
N GLN A 153 7.72 4.30 22.03
CA GLN A 153 6.33 4.73 22.28
C GLN A 153 5.39 3.53 22.26
N PRO A 154 4.52 3.36 23.29
CA PRO A 154 3.47 2.36 23.26
C PRO A 154 2.39 2.79 22.24
N LEU A 155 2.07 1.91 21.32
CA LEU A 155 1.09 2.14 20.26
C LEU A 155 0.23 0.90 20.09
N ARG A 156 -1.05 1.13 19.74
CA ARG A 156 -1.95 0.08 19.24
C ARG A 156 -2.05 0.23 17.73
N ILE A 157 -1.78 -0.85 17.00
CA ILE A 157 -1.88 -0.91 15.55
C ILE A 157 -2.95 -1.91 15.20
N GLY A 158 -3.94 -1.48 14.42
CA GLY A 158 -5.03 -2.34 13.97
C GLY A 158 -5.40 -2.03 12.53
N GLY A 159 -6.04 -2.99 11.87
CA GLY A 159 -6.57 -2.87 10.54
C GLY A 159 -7.99 -3.42 10.46
N THR A 160 -8.80 -2.78 9.62
CA THR A 160 -10.12 -3.27 9.24
C THR A 160 -10.13 -3.66 7.78
N MET A 161 -11.03 -4.54 7.39
CA MET A 161 -11.24 -4.86 5.97
C MET A 161 -11.74 -3.65 5.20
N GLY A 162 -11.31 -3.50 3.93
CA GLY A 162 -11.57 -2.35 3.08
C GLY A 162 -13.04 -1.98 2.80
N HIS A 163 -13.99 -2.77 3.29
CA HIS A 163 -15.42 -2.50 3.19
C HIS A 163 -16.04 -2.01 4.51
N ALA A 164 -15.23 -1.76 5.54
CA ALA A 164 -15.70 -1.33 6.86
C ALA A 164 -16.62 -0.10 6.80
N PHE A 165 -16.37 0.81 5.87
CA PHE A 165 -17.14 2.06 5.72
C PHE A 165 -18.00 2.05 4.46
N TYR A 166 -18.83 1.02 4.28
CA TYR A 166 -19.71 0.94 3.13
C TYR A 166 -20.71 2.11 3.14
N PHE A 167 -20.54 3.03 2.17
CA PHE A 167 -21.46 4.15 2.00
C PHE A 167 -22.88 3.67 1.73
N GLY A 168 -23.83 4.08 2.58
CA GLY A 168 -25.25 3.76 2.43
C GLY A 168 -25.86 2.88 3.52
N ARG A 169 -25.07 2.42 4.51
CA ARG A 169 -25.62 1.80 5.72
C ARG A 169 -26.27 2.87 6.61
N SER A 170 -27.40 2.52 7.25
CA SER A 170 -27.96 3.31 8.35
C SER A 170 -27.02 3.28 9.56
N GLU A 171 -27.16 4.23 10.47
CA GLU A 171 -26.37 4.26 11.72
C GLU A 171 -26.60 2.98 12.57
N GLU A 172 -27.82 2.45 12.56
CA GLU A 172 -28.17 1.21 13.26
C GLU A 172 -27.48 -0.01 12.62
N GLU A 173 -27.48 -0.11 11.28
CA GLU A 173 -26.79 -1.17 10.56
C GLU A 173 -25.27 -1.10 10.76
N PHE A 174 -24.69 0.09 10.77
CA PHE A 174 -23.25 0.27 11.00
C PHE A 174 -22.91 -0.09 12.46
N SER A 175 -23.65 0.41 13.45
CA SER A 175 -23.36 0.16 14.88
C SER A 175 -23.48 -1.32 15.29
N SER A 176 -24.19 -2.12 14.52
CA SER A 176 -24.28 -3.57 14.71
C SER A 176 -23.23 -4.37 13.93
N SER A 177 -22.44 -3.72 13.08
CA SER A 177 -21.45 -4.40 12.23
C SER A 177 -20.23 -4.88 13.01
N PRO A 178 -19.55 -5.96 12.55
CA PRO A 178 -18.30 -6.42 13.14
C PRO A 178 -17.21 -5.33 13.15
N GLU A 179 -17.15 -4.51 12.10
CA GLU A 179 -16.20 -3.42 11.94
C GLU A 179 -16.39 -2.35 13.02
N TYR A 180 -17.63 -1.99 13.32
CA TYR A 180 -17.93 -1.04 14.41
C TYR A 180 -17.53 -1.62 15.78
N GLN A 181 -17.83 -2.91 16.01
CA GLN A 181 -17.44 -3.58 17.24
C GLN A 181 -15.90 -3.64 17.39
N PHE A 182 -15.20 -3.89 16.28
CA PHE A 182 -13.73 -3.84 16.25
C PHE A 182 -13.22 -2.43 16.60
N LEU A 183 -13.73 -1.38 15.95
CA LEU A 183 -13.32 0.01 16.23
C LEU A 183 -13.58 0.39 17.68
N LYS A 184 -14.71 -0.03 18.24
CA LYS A 184 -15.02 0.21 19.65
C LYS A 184 -14.06 -0.52 20.59
N ALA A 185 -13.72 -1.78 20.31
CA ALA A 185 -12.72 -2.53 21.07
C ALA A 185 -11.30 -2.00 20.88
N PHE A 186 -11.04 -1.31 19.78
CA PHE A 186 -9.76 -0.67 19.50
C PHE A 186 -9.52 0.58 20.37
N GLU A 187 -10.57 1.32 20.72
CA GLU A 187 -10.53 2.52 21.56
C GLU A 187 -10.31 2.20 23.06
N ASP A 188 -10.81 1.05 23.53
CA ASP A 188 -10.73 0.60 24.94
C ASP A 188 -9.34 -0.01 25.25
#